data_7c58f09d13a749fb55bc4cf35e3d6a13
#
_entry.id   7c58f09d13a749fb55bc4cf35e3d6a13
#
_cell.length_a   1.000
_cell.length_b   1.000
_cell.length_c   1.000
_cell.angle_alpha   90.00
_cell.angle_beta   90.00
_cell.angle_gamma   90.00
#
_symmetry.space_group_name_H-M   'P 1'
#
loop_
_entity.id
_entity.type
_entity.pdbx_description
1 polymer ?
#
loop_
_entity_poly.entity_id
_entity_poly.type
_entity_poly.pdbx_seq_one_letter_code
_entity_poly.pdbx_strand_id
1 'polypeptide(L)'
;MAELKYDSKTGRLLFTKEMKKEYTILMPNMAPIHFNILQNVFNYYGYKSELLDTCGPEIAQTGLKYVHNDTCYPALLVIGQFIHALQSGKYDVHKTALMITQTGGGCRASNYIFLLRKALKKAGFEFVPVISLSFGMEKNSGFSLTLPLIRRFVGGLVYGDQLMLLSNQTKPYEVNKGESMALVADWSDKISKMLIEGNGYTLEEIDENLDKITKSLSLIHISEPTRLRCIS
;
A
#
# COMPACT_ATOMS: atom_id res chain seq x y z
N MET A 1 -7.66 -6.00 26.29
CA MET A 1 -6.45 -5.46 25.67
C MET A 1 -5.61 -6.63 25.22
N ALA A 2 -5.19 -6.67 23.94
CA ALA A 2 -4.36 -7.76 23.43
C ALA A 2 -3.04 -7.84 24.20
N GLU A 3 -2.59 -9.05 24.52
CA GLU A 3 -1.33 -9.27 25.24
C GLU A 3 -0.14 -8.90 24.35
N LEU A 4 0.76 -8.07 24.86
CA LEU A 4 1.98 -7.66 24.16
C LEU A 4 3.01 -8.79 24.20
N LYS A 5 3.34 -9.36 23.04
CA LYS A 5 4.33 -10.42 22.88
C LYS A 5 5.57 -9.90 22.20
N TYR A 6 6.71 -10.13 22.81
CA TYR A 6 8.01 -9.71 22.27
C TYR A 6 8.77 -10.92 21.72
N ASP A 7 9.46 -10.71 20.62
CA ASP A 7 10.38 -11.69 20.06
C ASP A 7 11.58 -11.88 21.00
N SER A 8 11.83 -13.11 21.42
CA SER A 8 12.86 -13.42 22.42
C SER A 8 14.29 -13.15 21.95
N LYS A 9 14.53 -13.13 20.63
CA LYS A 9 15.86 -12.91 20.06
C LYS A 9 16.15 -11.45 19.76
N THR A 10 15.13 -10.72 19.34
CA THR A 10 15.30 -9.32 18.86
C THR A 10 14.69 -8.30 19.78
N GLY A 11 13.91 -8.71 20.80
CA GLY A 11 13.20 -7.81 21.71
C GLY A 11 12.10 -6.97 21.06
N ARG A 12 11.74 -7.25 19.79
CA ARG A 12 10.73 -6.49 19.04
C ARG A 12 9.32 -6.91 19.45
N LEU A 13 8.39 -5.94 19.44
CA LEU A 13 6.98 -6.22 19.63
C LEU A 13 6.41 -6.93 18.39
N LEU A 14 5.72 -8.04 18.61
CA LEU A 14 5.09 -8.85 17.58
C LEU A 14 3.62 -8.47 17.43
N PHE A 15 3.12 -8.46 16.20
CA PHE A 15 1.69 -8.35 15.93
C PHE A 15 1.02 -9.70 16.18
N THR A 16 0.04 -9.77 17.08
CA THR A 16 -0.63 -11.03 17.48
C THR A 16 -1.97 -11.25 16.80
N LYS A 17 -2.53 -12.46 16.91
CA LYS A 17 -3.86 -12.79 16.35
C LYS A 17 -4.98 -12.00 17.02
N GLU A 18 -4.85 -11.71 18.30
CA GLU A 18 -5.80 -10.89 19.05
C GLU A 18 -5.79 -9.45 18.54
N MET A 19 -4.62 -8.90 18.25
CA MET A 19 -4.46 -7.56 17.66
C MET A 19 -5.16 -7.43 16.32
N LYS A 20 -5.25 -8.49 15.52
CA LYS A 20 -5.95 -8.48 14.22
C LYS A 20 -7.38 -7.95 14.31
N LYS A 21 -8.09 -8.25 15.39
CA LYS A 21 -9.49 -7.85 15.58
C LYS A 21 -9.65 -6.45 16.14
N GLU A 22 -8.70 -6.01 16.95
CA GLU A 22 -8.80 -4.78 17.74
C GLU A 22 -8.00 -3.62 17.15
N TYR A 23 -6.89 -3.90 16.46
CA TYR A 23 -5.95 -2.90 16.00
C TYR A 23 -6.28 -2.40 14.59
N THR A 24 -6.10 -1.11 14.38
CA THR A 24 -6.08 -0.50 13.05
C THR A 24 -4.67 -0.54 12.50
N ILE A 25 -4.50 -1.10 11.30
CA ILE A 25 -3.21 -1.19 10.62
C ILE A 25 -3.07 0.01 9.69
N LEU A 26 -2.14 0.90 9.99
CA LEU A 26 -1.82 2.03 9.13
C LEU A 26 -0.81 1.60 8.08
N MET A 27 -1.08 1.97 6.83
CA MET A 27 -0.23 1.71 5.67
C MET A 27 0.14 3.02 4.97
N PRO A 28 1.40 3.22 4.54
CA PRO A 28 1.76 4.39 3.78
C PRO A 28 1.20 4.28 2.36
N ASN A 29 0.68 5.37 1.84
CA ASN A 29 0.14 5.39 0.48
C ASN A 29 1.24 5.70 -0.55
N MET A 30 2.06 4.70 -0.87
CA MET A 30 3.18 4.83 -1.81
C MET A 30 2.76 4.72 -3.28
N ALA A 31 1.64 4.07 -3.56
CA ALA A 31 1.08 3.87 -4.91
C ALA A 31 -0.45 3.82 -4.80
N PRO A 32 -1.16 4.97 -4.92
CA PRO A 32 -2.57 5.08 -4.55
C PRO A 32 -3.49 4.05 -5.22
N ILE A 33 -3.34 3.81 -6.52
CA ILE A 33 -4.18 2.86 -7.26
C ILE A 33 -4.01 1.45 -6.70
N HIS A 34 -2.76 1.00 -6.53
CA HIS A 34 -2.44 -0.33 -6.03
C HIS A 34 -2.89 -0.52 -4.58
N PHE A 35 -2.52 0.44 -3.72
CA PHE A 35 -2.80 0.32 -2.28
C PHE A 35 -4.30 0.37 -1.98
N ASN A 36 -5.11 1.09 -2.76
CA ASN A 36 -6.56 1.05 -2.62
C ASN A 36 -7.13 -0.35 -2.89
N ILE A 37 -6.69 -1.01 -3.96
CA ILE A 37 -7.11 -2.38 -4.27
C ILE A 37 -6.66 -3.34 -3.17
N LEU A 38 -5.39 -3.26 -2.76
CA LEU A 38 -4.83 -4.12 -1.73
C LEU A 38 -5.48 -3.92 -0.36
N GLN A 39 -5.82 -2.69 0.01
CA GLN A 39 -6.52 -2.37 1.26
C GLN A 39 -7.89 -3.08 1.32
N ASN A 40 -8.66 -3.04 0.23
CA ASN A 40 -9.95 -3.72 0.16
C ASN A 40 -9.80 -5.23 0.33
N VAL A 41 -8.79 -5.83 -0.28
CA VAL A 41 -8.47 -7.24 -0.09
C VAL A 41 -8.06 -7.54 1.36
N PHE A 42 -7.23 -6.71 1.99
CA PHE A 42 -6.87 -6.87 3.41
C PHE A 42 -8.09 -6.82 4.32
N ASN A 43 -8.96 -5.85 4.11
CA ASN A 43 -10.16 -5.68 4.91
C ASN A 43 -11.11 -6.87 4.79
N TYR A 44 -11.23 -7.46 3.58
CA TYR A 44 -11.98 -8.71 3.38
C TYR A 44 -11.43 -9.88 4.21
N TYR A 45 -10.11 -9.97 4.37
CA TYR A 45 -9.49 -10.99 5.23
C TYR A 45 -9.60 -10.69 6.73
N GLY A 46 -10.40 -9.69 7.12
CA GLY A 46 -10.70 -9.35 8.51
C GLY A 46 -9.64 -8.53 9.22
N TYR A 47 -8.75 -7.88 8.46
CA TYR A 47 -7.89 -6.83 8.99
C TYR A 47 -8.63 -5.49 8.95
N LYS A 48 -8.34 -4.60 9.89
CA LYS A 48 -8.76 -3.20 9.83
C LYS A 48 -7.57 -2.40 9.33
N SER A 49 -7.55 -2.05 8.06
CA SER A 49 -6.46 -1.28 7.49
C SER A 49 -6.90 0.09 7.01
N GLU A 50 -6.05 1.08 7.17
CA GLU A 50 -6.25 2.45 6.71
C GLU A 50 -5.01 2.94 5.97
N LEU A 51 -5.21 3.52 4.78
CA LEU A 51 -4.16 4.17 4.02
C LEU A 51 -3.95 5.58 4.54
N LEU A 52 -2.69 5.95 4.76
CA LEU A 52 -2.33 7.30 5.13
C LEU A 52 -2.26 8.16 3.86
N ASP A 53 -3.10 9.15 3.76
CA ASP A 53 -3.20 10.09 2.63
C ASP A 53 -2.56 11.45 2.93
N THR A 54 -2.04 11.63 4.16
CA THR A 54 -1.40 12.88 4.58
C THR A 54 -0.17 13.16 3.72
N CYS A 55 -0.14 14.32 3.10
CA CYS A 55 0.96 14.82 2.30
C CYS A 55 1.22 16.28 2.65
N GLY A 56 2.46 16.75 2.42
CA GLY A 56 2.81 18.14 2.71
C GLY A 56 4.20 18.26 3.36
N PRO A 57 4.67 19.49 3.51
CA PRO A 57 6.01 19.76 4.06
C PRO A 57 6.16 19.28 5.53
N GLU A 58 5.08 19.24 6.29
CA GLU A 58 5.08 18.74 7.68
C GLU A 58 5.49 17.27 7.78
N ILE A 59 5.18 16.46 6.77
CA ILE A 59 5.59 15.05 6.70
C ILE A 59 7.11 14.95 6.56
N ALA A 60 7.69 15.74 5.65
CA ALA A 60 9.14 15.79 5.46
C ALA A 60 9.85 16.31 6.73
N GLN A 61 9.32 17.37 7.36
CA GLN A 61 9.86 17.92 8.61
C GLN A 61 9.81 16.89 9.75
N THR A 62 8.70 16.18 9.88
CA THR A 62 8.57 15.09 10.85
C THR A 62 9.58 13.99 10.57
N GLY A 63 9.73 13.58 9.31
CA GLY A 63 10.74 12.59 8.92
C GLY A 63 12.16 13.02 9.29
N LEU A 64 12.57 14.24 8.96
CA LEU A 64 13.89 14.80 9.28
C LEU A 64 14.18 14.83 10.80
N LYS A 65 13.17 15.02 11.62
CA LYS A 65 13.32 15.02 13.08
C LYS A 65 13.72 13.65 13.64
N TYR A 66 13.24 12.57 13.05
CA TYR A 66 13.37 11.22 13.60
C TYR A 66 14.30 10.30 12.80
N VAL A 67 14.56 10.62 11.55
CA VAL A 67 15.46 9.86 10.65
C VAL A 67 16.65 10.73 10.26
N HIS A 68 17.78 10.10 9.95
CA HIS A 68 18.97 10.82 9.51
C HIS A 68 18.76 11.43 8.12
N ASN A 69 19.27 12.64 7.89
CA ASN A 69 19.13 13.37 6.62
C ASN A 69 19.77 12.68 5.41
N ASP A 70 20.76 11.80 5.63
CA ASP A 70 21.37 10.99 4.55
C ASP A 70 20.50 9.79 4.12
N THR A 71 19.34 9.61 4.76
CA THR A 71 18.39 8.58 4.37
C THR A 71 17.73 8.98 3.05
N CYS A 72 17.41 7.99 2.18
CA CYS A 72 16.73 8.30 0.92
C CYS A 72 15.37 8.98 1.20
N TYR A 73 15.03 9.95 0.36
CA TYR A 73 13.86 10.79 0.56
C TYR A 73 12.53 10.02 0.71
N PRO A 74 12.25 8.95 -0.09
CA PRO A 74 11.05 8.14 0.12
C PRO A 74 10.98 7.50 1.50
N ALA A 75 12.09 7.00 2.06
CA ALA A 75 12.11 6.44 3.41
C ALA A 75 11.77 7.50 4.47
N LEU A 76 12.33 8.70 4.29
CA LEU A 76 12.07 9.83 5.17
C LEU A 76 10.59 10.21 5.15
N LEU A 77 9.96 10.28 3.99
CA LEU A 77 8.53 10.59 3.86
C LEU A 77 7.65 9.51 4.48
N VAL A 78 7.89 8.24 4.17
CA VAL A 78 7.11 7.11 4.71
C VAL A 78 7.18 7.08 6.24
N ILE A 79 8.37 7.21 6.81
CA ILE A 79 8.54 7.22 8.26
C ILE A 79 7.93 8.49 8.88
N GLY A 80 8.12 9.64 8.22
CA GLY A 80 7.49 10.89 8.64
C GLY A 80 5.97 10.80 8.66
N GLN A 81 5.36 10.19 7.66
CA GLN A 81 3.91 9.97 7.59
C GLN A 81 3.39 9.10 8.73
N PHE A 82 4.07 8.01 9.08
CA PHE A 82 3.73 7.17 10.21
C PHE A 82 3.81 7.93 11.54
N ILE A 83 4.93 8.60 11.80
CA ILE A 83 5.12 9.34 13.06
C ILE A 83 4.11 10.48 13.16
N HIS A 84 3.88 11.22 12.06
CA HIS A 84 2.88 12.28 12.01
C HIS A 84 1.47 11.74 12.32
N ALA A 85 1.09 10.60 11.73
CA ALA A 85 -0.20 9.96 12.01
C ALA A 85 -0.35 9.58 13.49
N LEU A 86 0.67 8.98 14.11
CA LEU A 86 0.66 8.63 15.54
C LEU A 86 0.60 9.86 16.46
N GLN A 87 1.20 10.98 16.05
CA GLN A 87 1.19 12.23 16.82
C GLN A 87 -0.07 13.08 16.61
N SER A 88 -0.86 12.79 15.57
CA SER A 88 -2.04 13.60 15.19
C SER A 88 -3.20 13.55 16.20
N GLY A 89 -3.22 12.56 17.09
CA GLY A 89 -4.36 12.28 17.98
C GLY A 89 -5.58 11.65 17.27
N LYS A 90 -5.53 11.44 15.95
CA LYS A 90 -6.61 10.79 15.18
C LYS A 90 -6.75 9.31 15.54
N TYR A 91 -5.64 8.66 15.91
CA TYR A 91 -5.57 7.23 16.16
C TYR A 91 -5.30 6.92 17.63
N ASP A 92 -5.97 5.89 18.16
CA ASP A 92 -5.58 5.31 19.45
C ASP A 92 -4.27 4.54 19.28
N VAL A 93 -3.17 5.13 19.68
CA VAL A 93 -1.81 4.57 19.53
C VAL A 93 -1.64 3.20 20.20
N HIS A 94 -2.46 2.88 21.21
CA HIS A 94 -2.46 1.58 21.87
C HIS A 94 -3.25 0.50 21.14
N LYS A 95 -4.01 0.88 20.09
CA LYS A 95 -4.75 0.00 19.19
C LYS A 95 -4.35 0.21 17.73
N THR A 96 -3.14 0.67 17.50
CA THR A 96 -2.59 0.93 16.18
C THR A 96 -1.41 0.01 15.91
N ALA A 97 -1.32 -0.50 14.70
CA ALA A 97 -0.16 -1.20 14.16
C ALA A 97 0.28 -0.54 12.85
N LEU A 98 1.55 -0.62 12.51
CA LEU A 98 2.07 -0.09 11.26
C LEU A 98 2.43 -1.24 10.32
N MET A 99 2.15 -1.08 9.03
CA MET A 99 2.53 -2.05 8.02
C MET A 99 3.41 -1.39 6.96
N ILE A 100 4.55 -2.01 6.69
CA ILE A 100 5.49 -1.54 5.67
C ILE A 100 6.00 -2.71 4.84
N THR A 101 6.23 -2.47 3.56
CA THR A 101 6.89 -3.44 2.67
C THR A 101 8.40 -3.41 2.92
N GLN A 102 9.03 -4.57 2.86
CA GLN A 102 10.48 -4.71 2.90
C GLN A 102 10.93 -5.50 1.68
N THR A 103 11.78 -4.88 0.88
CA THR A 103 12.39 -5.54 -0.28
C THR A 103 13.76 -6.11 0.10
N GLY A 104 14.14 -7.24 -0.50
CA GLY A 104 15.52 -7.73 -0.48
C GLY A 104 16.35 -7.05 -1.56
N GLY A 105 17.69 -7.10 -1.43
CA GLY A 105 18.61 -6.63 -2.47
C GLY A 105 19.29 -5.30 -2.16
N GLY A 106 19.85 -4.65 -3.18
CA GLY A 106 20.70 -3.47 -3.05
C GLY A 106 19.99 -2.15 -2.76
N CYS A 107 18.65 -2.12 -2.76
CA CYS A 107 17.90 -0.92 -2.44
C CYS A 107 17.89 -0.65 -0.93
N ARG A 108 17.95 0.62 -0.53
CA ARG A 108 17.80 1.03 0.89
C ARG A 108 16.42 0.70 1.47
N ALA A 109 15.42 0.42 0.65
CA ALA A 109 14.12 -0.09 1.07
C ALA A 109 14.20 -1.40 1.87
N SER A 110 15.25 -2.19 1.71
CA SER A 110 15.55 -3.35 2.56
C SER A 110 15.79 -3.00 4.03
N ASN A 111 16.02 -1.72 4.34
CA ASN A 111 16.31 -1.23 5.69
C ASN A 111 15.19 -0.35 6.29
N TYR A 112 14.11 -0.11 5.57
CA TYR A 112 13.02 0.78 6.03
C TYR A 112 12.43 0.37 7.37
N ILE A 113 12.28 -0.92 7.60
CA ILE A 113 11.69 -1.41 8.84
C ILE A 113 12.57 -1.13 10.07
N PHE A 114 13.88 -1.25 9.94
CA PHE A 114 14.83 -0.94 11.01
C PHE A 114 14.87 0.57 11.30
N LEU A 115 14.84 1.38 10.25
CA LEU A 115 14.76 2.84 10.36
C LEU A 115 13.45 3.27 11.02
N LEU A 116 12.32 2.67 10.63
CA LEU A 116 11.02 2.95 11.23
C LEU A 116 11.02 2.60 12.72
N ARG A 117 11.49 1.41 13.11
CA ARG A 117 11.58 1.01 14.52
C ARG A 117 12.46 1.93 15.34
N LYS A 118 13.61 2.35 14.78
CA LYS A 118 14.49 3.34 15.42
C LYS A 118 13.80 4.69 15.59
N ALA A 119 13.05 5.14 14.58
CA ALA A 119 12.29 6.38 14.62
C ALA A 119 11.15 6.32 15.65
N LEU A 120 10.41 5.19 15.71
CA LEU A 120 9.36 4.95 16.70
C LEU A 120 9.92 5.03 18.13
N LYS A 121 11.06 4.38 18.40
CA LYS A 121 11.72 4.47 19.70
C LYS A 121 12.10 5.91 20.06
N LYS A 122 12.67 6.65 19.11
CA LYS A 122 13.04 8.07 19.30
C LYS A 122 11.81 8.96 19.54
N ALA A 123 10.66 8.60 18.95
CA ALA A 123 9.40 9.33 19.08
C ALA A 123 8.56 8.90 20.31
N GLY A 124 8.99 7.88 21.07
CA GLY A 124 8.25 7.38 22.24
C GLY A 124 7.13 6.39 21.91
N PHE A 125 7.10 5.83 20.69
CA PHE A 125 6.10 4.89 20.20
C PHE A 125 6.66 3.47 19.99
N GLU A 126 7.66 3.05 20.74
CA GLU A 126 8.27 1.72 20.59
C GLU A 126 7.31 0.55 20.88
N PHE A 127 6.21 0.84 21.58
CA PHE A 127 5.13 -0.10 21.86
C PHE A 127 4.16 -0.32 20.70
N VAL A 128 4.31 0.40 19.59
CA VAL A 128 3.48 0.22 18.37
C VAL A 128 4.07 -0.91 17.52
N PRO A 129 3.31 -2.00 17.27
CA PRO A 129 3.83 -3.11 16.50
C PRO A 129 4.00 -2.74 15.02
N VAL A 130 5.09 -3.22 14.42
CA VAL A 130 5.39 -3.01 13.00
C VAL A 130 5.33 -4.35 12.28
N ILE A 131 4.45 -4.45 11.28
CA ILE A 131 4.27 -5.59 10.41
C ILE A 131 5.13 -5.39 9.17
N SER A 132 6.02 -6.34 8.91
CA SER A 132 6.80 -6.39 7.67
C SER A 132 6.10 -7.26 6.64
N LEU A 133 5.79 -6.69 5.48
CA LEU A 133 5.41 -7.47 4.30
C LEU A 133 6.69 -7.90 3.57
N SER A 134 7.34 -8.92 4.10
CA SER A 134 8.53 -9.52 3.49
C SER A 134 8.34 -11.03 3.39
N PHE A 135 8.66 -11.60 2.22
CA PHE A 135 8.59 -13.05 2.02
C PHE A 135 9.67 -13.75 2.85
N GLY A 136 9.28 -14.21 4.05
CA GLY A 136 10.13 -15.04 4.91
C GLY A 136 11.24 -14.34 5.68
N MET A 137 11.43 -13.03 5.54
CA MET A 137 12.51 -12.30 6.22
C MET A 137 12.21 -12.00 7.70
N GLU A 138 10.95 -11.92 8.08
CA GLU A 138 10.54 -11.70 9.46
C GLU A 138 9.31 -12.54 9.84
N LYS A 139 9.34 -13.14 11.03
CA LYS A 139 8.19 -13.83 11.59
C LYS A 139 7.30 -12.82 12.33
N ASN A 140 6.08 -12.64 11.84
CA ASN A 140 5.02 -11.93 12.54
C ASN A 140 3.99 -12.97 12.99
N SER A 141 3.87 -13.21 14.28
CA SER A 141 3.10 -14.34 14.81
C SER A 141 1.60 -14.28 14.53
N GLY A 142 1.04 -13.07 14.35
CA GLY A 142 -0.38 -12.83 14.09
C GLY A 142 -0.73 -12.49 12.64
N PHE A 143 0.29 -12.24 11.81
CA PHE A 143 0.12 -11.94 10.41
C PHE A 143 0.55 -13.11 9.54
N SER A 144 -0.38 -13.67 8.78
CA SER A 144 -0.12 -14.81 7.90
C SER A 144 -0.49 -14.49 6.46
N LEU A 145 0.47 -14.62 5.55
CA LEU A 145 0.24 -14.60 4.12
C LEU A 145 -0.26 -15.98 3.69
N THR A 146 -1.56 -16.14 3.52
CA THR A 146 -2.14 -17.35 2.97
C THR A 146 -2.01 -17.37 1.44
N LEU A 147 -1.92 -18.54 0.82
CA LEU A 147 -1.83 -18.64 -0.64
C LEU A 147 -2.99 -17.93 -1.38
N PRO A 148 -4.26 -18.02 -0.92
CA PRO A 148 -5.34 -17.24 -1.53
C PRO A 148 -5.15 -15.73 -1.42
N LEU A 149 -4.62 -15.23 -0.30
CA LEU A 149 -4.32 -13.80 -0.13
C LEU A 149 -3.20 -13.35 -1.07
N ILE A 150 -2.13 -14.15 -1.19
CA ILE A 150 -1.00 -13.87 -2.09
C ILE A 150 -1.48 -13.78 -3.54
N ARG A 151 -2.30 -14.73 -4.00
CA ARG A 151 -2.83 -14.72 -5.38
C ARG A 151 -3.64 -13.46 -5.66
N ARG A 152 -4.51 -13.04 -4.74
CA ARG A 152 -5.29 -11.80 -4.86
C ARG A 152 -4.39 -10.56 -4.86
N PHE A 153 -3.33 -10.57 -4.06
CA PHE A 153 -2.35 -9.49 -4.05
C PHE A 153 -1.61 -9.36 -5.37
N VAL A 154 -1.15 -10.48 -5.92
CA VAL A 154 -0.48 -10.49 -7.23
C VAL A 154 -1.44 -9.98 -8.32
N GLY A 155 -2.68 -10.47 -8.36
CA GLY A 155 -3.71 -9.94 -9.28
C GLY A 155 -3.93 -8.44 -9.10
N GLY A 156 -4.10 -7.99 -7.86
CA GLY A 156 -4.28 -6.56 -7.55
C GLY A 156 -3.11 -5.68 -7.97
N LEU A 157 -1.87 -6.18 -7.85
CA LEU A 157 -0.68 -5.48 -8.33
C LEU A 157 -0.66 -5.36 -9.86
N VAL A 158 -0.93 -6.46 -10.58
CA VAL A 158 -0.96 -6.46 -12.05
C VAL A 158 -2.02 -5.50 -12.58
N TYR A 159 -3.22 -5.54 -12.03
CA TYR A 159 -4.27 -4.59 -12.41
C TYR A 159 -3.92 -3.14 -12.08
N GLY A 160 -3.32 -2.91 -10.91
CA GLY A 160 -2.86 -1.59 -10.50
C GLY A 160 -1.81 -1.03 -11.45
N ASP A 161 -0.85 -1.85 -11.90
CA ASP A 161 0.16 -1.47 -12.89
C ASP A 161 -0.48 -1.07 -14.22
N GLN A 162 -1.44 -1.87 -14.73
CA GLN A 162 -2.14 -1.57 -15.97
C GLN A 162 -2.94 -0.27 -15.86
N LEU A 163 -3.70 -0.09 -14.80
CA LEU A 163 -4.48 1.14 -14.57
C LEU A 163 -3.56 2.36 -14.47
N MET A 164 -2.44 2.25 -13.76
CA MET A 164 -1.46 3.33 -13.63
C MET A 164 -0.82 3.66 -15.00
N LEU A 165 -0.40 2.65 -15.75
CA LEU A 165 0.19 2.83 -17.07
C LEU A 165 -0.79 3.53 -18.03
N LEU A 166 -1.99 2.99 -18.15
CA LEU A 166 -3.00 3.54 -19.07
C LEU A 166 -3.44 4.94 -18.64
N SER A 167 -3.64 5.20 -17.35
CA SER A 167 -4.02 6.55 -16.89
C SER A 167 -2.94 7.58 -17.19
N ASN A 168 -1.67 7.22 -17.05
CA ASN A 168 -0.55 8.12 -17.38
C ASN A 168 -0.46 8.40 -18.90
N GLN A 169 -0.82 7.42 -19.72
CA GLN A 169 -0.86 7.58 -21.18
C GLN A 169 -2.09 8.37 -21.65
N THR A 170 -3.24 8.19 -21.00
CA THR A 170 -4.51 8.76 -21.43
C THR A 170 -4.77 10.16 -20.90
N LYS A 171 -4.40 10.42 -19.64
CA LYS A 171 -4.65 11.69 -18.95
C LYS A 171 -4.20 12.96 -19.68
N PRO A 172 -3.04 13.00 -20.38
CA PRO A 172 -2.64 14.19 -21.13
C PRO A 172 -3.51 14.48 -22.37
N TYR A 173 -4.27 13.50 -22.83
CA TYR A 173 -5.05 13.55 -24.09
C TYR A 173 -6.54 13.37 -23.88
N GLU A 174 -7.02 13.30 -22.63
CA GLU A 174 -8.45 13.16 -22.33
C GLU A 174 -9.26 14.35 -22.85
N VAL A 175 -10.40 14.06 -23.46
CA VAL A 175 -11.31 15.08 -23.99
C VAL A 175 -12.01 15.83 -22.86
N ASN A 176 -12.51 15.07 -21.89
CA ASN A 176 -13.12 15.61 -20.69
C ASN A 176 -12.13 15.48 -19.53
N LYS A 177 -11.69 16.62 -19.00
CA LYS A 177 -10.70 16.66 -17.92
C LYS A 177 -11.18 15.88 -16.70
N GLY A 178 -10.38 14.87 -16.28
CA GLY A 178 -10.65 14.03 -15.11
C GLY A 178 -11.33 12.70 -15.44
N GLU A 179 -11.73 12.46 -16.68
CA GLU A 179 -12.40 11.22 -17.11
C GLU A 179 -11.51 9.98 -16.93
N SER A 180 -10.22 10.12 -17.24
CA SER A 180 -9.22 9.07 -17.01
C SER A 180 -9.19 8.60 -15.56
N MET A 181 -9.14 9.55 -14.61
CA MET A 181 -9.09 9.21 -13.19
C MET A 181 -10.42 8.66 -12.67
N ALA A 182 -11.55 9.13 -13.21
CA ALA A 182 -12.87 8.57 -12.88
C ALA A 182 -12.98 7.10 -13.31
N LEU A 183 -12.50 6.77 -14.50
CA LEU A 183 -12.45 5.38 -14.96
C LEU A 183 -11.48 4.51 -14.15
N VAL A 184 -10.33 5.05 -13.75
CA VAL A 184 -9.41 4.34 -12.85
C VAL A 184 -10.08 4.02 -11.53
N ALA A 185 -10.83 4.96 -10.95
CA ALA A 185 -11.56 4.72 -9.70
C ALA A 185 -12.63 3.62 -9.87
N ASP A 186 -13.45 3.70 -10.95
CA ASP A 186 -14.48 2.71 -11.24
C ASP A 186 -13.87 1.30 -11.46
N TRP A 187 -12.78 1.20 -12.21
CA TRP A 187 -12.07 -0.07 -12.39
C TRP A 187 -11.43 -0.58 -11.11
N SER A 188 -10.86 0.28 -10.28
CA SER A 188 -10.30 -0.11 -8.98
C SER A 188 -11.35 -0.72 -8.06
N ASP A 189 -12.57 -0.16 -8.06
CA ASP A 189 -13.70 -0.70 -7.30
C ASP A 189 -14.18 -2.05 -7.87
N LYS A 190 -14.30 -2.18 -9.20
CA LYS A 190 -14.68 -3.43 -9.87
C LYS A 190 -13.67 -4.54 -9.60
N ILE A 191 -12.36 -4.24 -9.72
CA ILE A 191 -11.28 -5.18 -9.46
C ILE A 191 -11.30 -5.61 -7.99
N SER A 192 -11.46 -4.67 -7.06
CA SER A 192 -11.54 -4.97 -5.63
C SER A 192 -12.67 -5.95 -5.34
N LYS A 193 -13.88 -5.70 -5.86
CA LYS A 193 -15.03 -6.59 -5.70
C LYS A 193 -14.78 -7.97 -6.29
N MET A 194 -14.28 -8.02 -7.52
CA MET A 194 -13.98 -9.27 -8.22
C MET A 194 -12.95 -10.12 -7.44
N LEU A 195 -11.87 -9.52 -6.96
CA LEU A 195 -10.86 -10.19 -6.15
C LEU A 195 -11.40 -10.70 -4.81
N ILE A 196 -12.28 -9.93 -4.17
CA ILE A 196 -12.97 -10.32 -2.93
C ILE A 196 -13.88 -11.53 -3.17
N GLU A 197 -14.66 -11.54 -4.23
CA GLU A 197 -15.54 -12.64 -4.63
C GLU A 197 -14.80 -13.92 -5.03
N GLY A 198 -13.49 -13.85 -5.23
CA GLY A 198 -12.65 -15.00 -5.53
C GLY A 198 -12.43 -15.24 -7.01
N ASN A 199 -12.57 -14.21 -7.83
CA ASN A 199 -12.37 -14.21 -9.28
C ASN A 199 -11.24 -13.24 -9.67
N GLY A 200 -10.80 -13.30 -10.93
CA GLY A 200 -9.87 -12.31 -11.50
C GLY A 200 -8.41 -12.47 -11.08
N TYR A 201 -7.99 -13.64 -10.60
CA TYR A 201 -6.59 -13.88 -10.21
C TYR A 201 -5.95 -15.10 -10.90
N THR A 202 -6.67 -15.78 -11.81
CA THR A 202 -6.06 -16.72 -12.73
C THR A 202 -5.44 -15.98 -13.91
N LEU A 203 -4.46 -16.59 -14.58
CA LEU A 203 -3.81 -15.94 -15.72
C LEU A 203 -4.79 -15.59 -16.84
N GLU A 204 -5.74 -16.49 -17.12
CA GLU A 204 -6.77 -16.29 -18.14
C GLU A 204 -7.70 -15.12 -17.78
N GLU A 205 -8.21 -15.09 -16.54
CA GLU A 205 -9.07 -14.01 -16.06
C GLU A 205 -8.34 -12.66 -16.04
N ILE A 206 -7.06 -12.65 -15.67
CA ILE A 206 -6.23 -11.44 -15.69
C ILE A 206 -6.14 -10.92 -17.12
N ASP A 207 -5.77 -11.75 -18.08
CA ASP A 207 -5.61 -11.38 -19.47
C ASP A 207 -6.90 -10.79 -20.06
N GLU A 208 -8.03 -11.48 -19.88
CA GLU A 208 -9.34 -10.96 -20.31
C GLU A 208 -9.71 -9.61 -19.69
N ASN A 209 -9.40 -9.42 -18.43
CA ASN A 209 -9.73 -8.18 -17.74
C ASN A 209 -8.78 -7.04 -18.12
N LEU A 210 -7.49 -7.32 -18.35
CA LEU A 210 -6.54 -6.34 -18.88
C LEU A 210 -6.99 -5.83 -20.24
N ASP A 211 -7.50 -6.70 -21.11
CA ASP A 211 -8.09 -6.31 -22.40
C ASP A 211 -9.31 -5.38 -22.25
N LYS A 212 -10.21 -5.69 -21.31
CA LYS A 212 -11.39 -4.85 -21.03
C LYS A 212 -10.99 -3.47 -20.50
N ILE A 213 -10.01 -3.43 -19.58
CA ILE A 213 -9.46 -2.18 -19.03
C ILE A 213 -8.83 -1.35 -20.15
N THR A 214 -8.00 -1.99 -20.98
CA THR A 214 -7.33 -1.31 -22.10
C THR A 214 -8.33 -0.73 -23.09
N LYS A 215 -9.35 -1.48 -23.48
CA LYS A 215 -10.42 -1.00 -24.36
C LYS A 215 -11.16 0.18 -23.76
N SER A 216 -11.52 0.11 -22.49
CA SER A 216 -12.27 1.17 -21.82
C SER A 216 -11.48 2.48 -21.70
N LEU A 217 -10.20 2.43 -21.37
CA LEU A 217 -9.34 3.61 -21.27
C LEU A 217 -8.89 4.14 -22.63
N SER A 218 -8.75 3.31 -23.65
CA SER A 218 -8.43 3.76 -25.02
C SER A 218 -9.56 4.55 -25.70
N LEU A 219 -10.81 4.38 -25.26
CA LEU A 219 -11.96 5.09 -25.84
C LEU A 219 -12.01 6.59 -25.45
N ILE A 220 -11.33 7.00 -24.40
CA ILE A 220 -11.28 8.41 -23.95
C ILE A 220 -10.58 9.33 -24.98
N HIS A 221 -9.79 8.76 -25.89
CA HIS A 221 -8.99 9.51 -26.90
C HIS A 221 -9.65 9.65 -28.25
N ILE A 222 -10.84 9.10 -28.48
CA ILE A 222 -11.40 8.98 -29.85
C ILE A 222 -12.10 10.27 -30.33
N SER A 223 -11.49 11.43 -30.09
CA SER A 223 -11.86 12.61 -30.88
C SER A 223 -10.99 12.85 -32.12
N GLU A 224 -9.83 12.15 -32.24
CA GLU A 224 -8.96 12.25 -33.43
C GLU A 224 -8.27 10.91 -33.78
N PRO A 225 -8.74 10.20 -34.83
CA PRO A 225 -8.10 8.96 -35.29
C PRO A 225 -6.67 9.11 -35.80
N THR A 226 -6.23 10.35 -36.04
CA THR A 226 -4.93 10.65 -36.67
C THR A 226 -3.74 10.63 -35.71
N ARG A 227 -3.95 10.75 -34.42
CA ARG A 227 -2.82 10.79 -33.42
C ARG A 227 -2.31 9.42 -32.97
N LEU A 228 -3.09 8.36 -33.15
CA LEU A 228 -2.67 6.98 -32.82
C LEU A 228 -1.56 6.42 -33.74
N ARG A 229 -1.26 7.06 -34.87
CA ARG A 229 -0.18 6.66 -35.78
C ARG A 229 1.22 7.11 -35.37
N CYS A 230 1.37 7.93 -34.34
CA CYS A 230 2.67 8.46 -33.90
C CYS A 230 3.28 7.72 -32.70
N ILE A 231 2.65 6.64 -32.23
CA ILE A 231 3.09 5.88 -31.03
C ILE A 231 3.42 4.41 -31.39
N SER A 232 3.64 4.11 -32.69
CA SER A 232 4.17 2.80 -33.12
C SER A 232 5.68 2.87 -33.34
#